data_dd59c6a8482962244388827da2b7256c
#
_entry.id   dd59c6a8482962244388827da2b7256c
#
_cell.length_a   1.000
_cell.length_b   1.000
_cell.length_c   1.000
_cell.angle_alpha   90.00
_cell.angle_beta   90.00
_cell.angle_gamma   90.00
#
_symmetry.space_group_name_H-M   'P 1'
#
loop_
_entity.id
_entity.type
_entity.pdbx_description
1 polymer ?
#
loop_
_entity_poly.entity_id
_entity_poly.type
_entity_poly.pdbx_seq_one_letter_code
_entity_poly.pdbx_strand_id
1 'polypeptide(L)'
;MNRPARRDGTPARKSPRKNSYSSHSSVVKKNLPRTSSARPSRHHMVTADNPVDVSVSSSHPPQEMRLQKYLAQAGVASRRVSEELIAAGRVQVNGKVIRQQGVKVNPANAVVHVDGERVIAREEHVYLLLNKPRGYLSAMSDDHGRPCVGDIVADRIRAGQRLFHVGRLDQDTEGLLLLTNDGELAHRLMHPSYEVPKTYLATVRGVMGQREARKLRQGIDLDDGPISADELQIIDKLDGKTLVRVVVHEGRNRIVRRMLAEIGFPVIELVRTQLGRVALGNQRSGSLRKLSSKEIASLYEAVQLLSLIHISDGARE
;
A
#
# COMPACT_ATOMS: atom_id res chain seq x y z
N MET A 1 -14.85 -64.04 -19.83
CA MET A 1 -13.62 -64.89 -19.64
C MET A 1 -12.40 -64.01 -19.64
N ASN A 2 -11.59 -64.19 -18.63
CA ASN A 2 -10.20 -63.74 -18.38
C ASN A 2 -9.92 -62.28 -17.96
N ARG A 3 -9.84 -62.10 -16.66
CA ARG A 3 -8.81 -61.22 -16.00
C ARG A 3 -7.47 -61.93 -15.96
N PRO A 4 -6.34 -61.20 -15.97
CA PRO A 4 -5.45 -61.32 -14.80
C PRO A 4 -4.89 -59.96 -14.30
N ALA A 5 -4.86 -59.83 -13.01
CA ALA A 5 -3.75 -59.94 -12.02
C ALA A 5 -2.99 -58.63 -11.80
N ARG A 6 -3.09 -58.18 -10.52
CA ARG A 6 -2.34 -57.09 -9.86
C ARG A 6 -0.84 -57.44 -9.77
N ARG A 7 0.01 -56.39 -9.89
CA ARG A 7 1.36 -56.42 -9.32
C ARG A 7 1.56 -55.19 -8.45
N ASP A 8 1.71 -55.45 -7.16
CA ASP A 8 2.13 -54.51 -6.13
C ASP A 8 3.62 -54.29 -6.25
N GLY A 9 4.04 -53.04 -6.13
CA GLY A 9 5.45 -52.64 -6.08
C GLY A 9 5.63 -51.37 -5.28
N THR A 10 5.71 -51.49 -3.93
CA THR A 10 6.06 -50.39 -3.03
C THR A 10 7.56 -50.29 -2.88
N PRO A 11 8.21 -49.18 -3.08
CA PRO A 11 9.59 -49.00 -2.59
C PRO A 11 9.62 -48.22 -1.27
N ALA A 12 10.55 -48.67 -0.42
CA ALA A 12 10.81 -48.37 0.97
C ALA A 12 11.15 -46.89 1.26
N ARG A 13 10.65 -46.43 2.41
CA ARG A 13 11.06 -45.19 3.12
C ARG A 13 12.55 -45.25 3.51
N LYS A 14 13.29 -44.19 3.12
CA LYS A 14 14.59 -43.86 3.76
C LYS A 14 14.41 -42.71 4.72
N SER A 15 14.78 -42.91 5.96
CA SER A 15 14.83 -41.92 7.04
C SER A 15 16.03 -40.98 6.89
N PRO A 16 15.93 -39.71 7.34
CA PRO A 16 17.03 -38.75 7.28
C PRO A 16 17.99 -38.91 8.50
N ARG A 17 19.27 -38.88 8.19
CA ARG A 17 20.39 -38.86 9.14
C ARG A 17 20.44 -37.56 9.93
N LYS A 18 20.58 -37.67 11.25
CA LYS A 18 20.95 -36.59 12.17
C LYS A 18 22.43 -36.26 11.99
N ASN A 19 22.76 -35.02 11.74
CA ASN A 19 24.12 -34.51 11.93
C ASN A 19 24.11 -33.57 13.14
N SER A 20 24.83 -34.03 14.16
CA SER A 20 25.22 -33.28 15.34
C SER A 20 26.49 -32.47 15.03
N TYR A 21 26.48 -31.17 15.30
CA TYR A 21 27.70 -30.41 15.47
C TYR A 21 27.76 -29.83 16.88
N SER A 22 28.86 -30.19 17.54
CA SER A 22 29.23 -29.86 18.89
C SER A 22 29.68 -28.42 19.06
N SER A 23 29.32 -27.90 20.22
CA SER A 23 29.77 -26.64 20.82
C SER A 23 31.28 -26.61 21.09
N HIS A 24 31.93 -25.51 20.76
CA HIS A 24 33.19 -25.12 21.45
C HIS A 24 33.06 -23.68 21.93
N SER A 25 33.00 -23.57 23.23
CA SER A 25 33.19 -22.34 23.99
C SER A 25 34.69 -22.05 24.14
N SER A 26 35.09 -20.79 23.89
CA SER A 26 36.35 -20.29 24.44
C SER A 26 36.15 -18.86 24.95
N VAL A 27 36.26 -18.80 26.26
CA VAL A 27 36.34 -17.62 27.13
C VAL A 27 37.69 -16.93 26.94
N VAL A 28 37.70 -15.65 26.68
CA VAL A 28 38.89 -14.81 26.89
C VAL A 28 38.50 -13.61 27.75
N LYS A 29 38.93 -13.65 29.02
CA LYS A 29 38.99 -12.50 29.92
C LYS A 29 40.25 -11.69 29.62
N LYS A 30 40.15 -10.34 29.56
CA LYS A 30 41.25 -9.41 29.96
C LYS A 30 40.68 -8.03 30.28
N ASN A 31 40.69 -7.69 31.57
CA ASN A 31 41.39 -6.68 32.31
C ASN A 31 41.06 -5.17 32.03
N LEU A 32 40.44 -4.60 33.07
CA LEU A 32 40.37 -3.15 33.34
C LEU A 32 41.74 -2.62 33.89
N PRO A 33 41.96 -1.30 33.87
CA PRO A 33 42.45 -0.62 35.06
C PRO A 33 41.52 0.45 35.61
N ARG A 34 41.47 0.50 36.95
CA ARG A 34 40.91 1.57 37.78
C ARG A 34 41.96 2.68 37.99
N THR A 35 41.51 3.92 38.05
CA THR A 35 41.97 5.04 38.91
C THR A 35 41.03 6.22 38.64
N SER A 36 40.68 7.15 39.50
CA SER A 36 40.77 7.45 40.92
C SER A 36 39.92 8.68 41.19
N SER A 37 39.39 8.72 42.39
CA SER A 37 38.63 9.75 43.11
C SER A 37 39.02 11.21 42.92
N ALA A 38 37.99 12.10 42.85
CA ALA A 38 38.01 13.40 43.55
C ALA A 38 36.59 13.98 43.68
N ARG A 39 36.16 14.27 44.88
CA ARG A 39 35.08 15.18 45.32
C ARG A 39 35.74 16.29 46.15
N PRO A 40 35.04 17.35 46.58
CA PRO A 40 33.89 18.14 46.02
C PRO A 40 34.17 19.67 46.05
N SER A 41 33.34 20.50 45.47
CA SER A 41 33.14 21.88 45.87
C SER A 41 31.69 22.38 45.71
N ARG A 42 31.30 23.21 46.64
CA ARG A 42 29.97 23.64 47.04
C ARG A 42 29.40 24.78 46.18
N HIS A 43 28.05 24.80 46.16
CA HIS A 43 27.13 25.93 46.15
C HIS A 43 27.11 26.91 44.94
N HIS A 44 25.99 26.83 44.19
CA HIS A 44 25.16 28.05 44.07
C HIS A 44 23.70 27.64 43.90
N MET A 45 22.86 28.10 44.81
CA MET A 45 21.41 28.15 44.68
C MET A 45 21.10 29.17 43.58
N VAL A 46 20.34 28.76 42.58
CA VAL A 46 19.58 29.65 41.70
C VAL A 46 18.15 29.13 41.64
N THR A 47 17.29 30.05 41.92
CA THR A 47 15.83 30.07 42.08
C THR A 47 15.05 29.38 40.98
N ALA A 48 13.90 28.86 41.41
CA ALA A 48 12.81 28.34 40.59
C ALA A 48 12.52 29.21 39.37
N ASP A 49 12.62 28.58 38.20
CA ASP A 49 12.03 29.10 36.98
C ASP A 49 10.88 28.18 36.52
N ASN A 50 9.80 28.85 36.18
CA ASN A 50 8.51 28.32 35.75
C ASN A 50 8.64 27.21 34.69
N PRO A 51 7.72 26.24 34.67
CA PRO A 51 7.55 25.36 33.52
C PRO A 51 7.08 26.21 32.33
N VAL A 52 7.97 26.33 31.34
CA VAL A 52 7.58 26.87 30.02
C VAL A 52 6.59 25.89 29.44
N ASP A 53 5.32 26.27 29.46
CA ASP A 53 4.22 25.63 28.75
C ASP A 53 4.50 25.82 27.25
N VAL A 54 5.20 24.86 26.65
CA VAL A 54 5.39 24.80 25.19
C VAL A 54 4.10 24.25 24.62
N SER A 55 3.05 25.06 24.62
CA SER A 55 1.93 24.87 23.73
C SER A 55 2.43 25.05 22.29
N VAL A 56 2.84 23.95 21.67
CA VAL A 56 3.04 23.89 20.21
C VAL A 56 1.66 24.05 19.58
N SER A 57 1.25 25.29 19.39
CA SER A 57 0.13 25.63 18.55
C SER A 57 0.52 25.27 17.12
N SER A 58 0.04 24.13 16.62
CA SER A 58 0.07 23.79 15.21
C SER A 58 -0.70 24.87 14.45
N SER A 59 0.01 25.82 13.87
CA SER A 59 -0.53 26.98 13.15
C SER A 59 -1.03 26.63 11.73
N HIS A 60 -1.68 25.47 11.56
CA HIS A 60 -2.47 25.20 10.38
C HIS A 60 -3.94 25.37 10.76
N PRO A 61 -4.73 26.19 10.04
CA PRO A 61 -6.16 26.25 10.27
C PRO A 61 -6.74 24.85 10.16
N PRO A 62 -7.61 24.44 11.09
CA PRO A 62 -8.19 23.11 11.08
C PRO A 62 -8.90 22.89 9.75
N GLN A 63 -8.39 21.94 8.99
CA GLN A 63 -8.82 21.71 7.61
C GLN A 63 -10.21 21.11 7.62
N GLU A 64 -11.22 21.91 7.31
CA GLU A 64 -12.60 21.44 7.15
C GLU A 64 -12.66 20.33 6.11
N MET A 65 -13.40 19.26 6.43
CA MET A 65 -13.66 18.18 5.49
C MET A 65 -15.15 17.95 5.29
N ARG A 66 -15.52 17.38 4.13
CA ARG A 66 -16.91 17.02 3.86
C ARG A 66 -17.40 15.98 4.88
N LEU A 67 -18.62 16.13 5.38
CA LEU A 67 -19.21 15.26 6.40
C LEU A 67 -19.22 13.79 5.98
N GLN A 68 -19.53 13.48 4.71
CA GLN A 68 -19.44 12.10 4.21
C GLN A 68 -18.00 11.56 4.19
N LYS A 69 -16.97 12.43 4.01
CA LYS A 69 -15.57 12.02 4.14
C LYS A 69 -15.24 11.70 5.60
N TYR A 70 -15.71 12.52 6.54
CA TYR A 70 -15.56 12.31 7.98
C TYR A 70 -16.17 10.96 8.42
N LEU A 71 -17.44 10.71 8.07
CA LEU A 71 -18.13 9.46 8.38
C LEU A 71 -17.42 8.23 7.78
N ALA A 72 -16.93 8.39 6.54
CA ALA A 72 -16.19 7.31 5.90
C ALA A 72 -14.83 7.06 6.57
N GLN A 73 -14.10 8.08 7.01
CA GLN A 73 -12.86 7.94 7.77
C GLN A 73 -13.12 7.31 9.15
N ALA A 74 -14.16 7.75 9.83
CA ALA A 74 -14.56 7.19 11.13
C ALA A 74 -15.10 5.75 11.05
N GLY A 75 -15.13 5.13 9.88
CA GLY A 75 -15.53 3.73 9.77
C GLY A 75 -17.05 3.49 9.72
N VAL A 76 -17.91 4.52 9.68
CA VAL A 76 -19.36 4.38 9.69
C VAL A 76 -19.90 3.70 8.43
N ALA A 77 -19.61 4.30 7.25
CA ALA A 77 -20.08 3.77 5.95
C ALA A 77 -19.18 4.24 4.79
N SER A 78 -19.39 3.76 3.56
CA SER A 78 -18.72 4.33 2.38
C SER A 78 -19.16 5.79 2.19
N ARG A 79 -18.43 6.61 1.44
CA ARG A 79 -18.83 8.00 1.19
C ARG A 79 -20.23 8.10 0.58
N ARG A 80 -20.59 7.23 -0.36
CA ARG A 80 -21.93 7.18 -0.98
C ARG A 80 -23.00 6.81 0.03
N VAL A 81 -22.82 5.74 0.79
CA VAL A 81 -23.76 5.34 1.85
C VAL A 81 -23.83 6.41 2.94
N SER A 82 -22.73 7.11 3.25
CA SER A 82 -22.75 8.25 4.18
C SER A 82 -23.59 9.41 3.64
N GLU A 83 -23.59 9.67 2.35
CA GLU A 83 -24.47 10.65 1.70
C GLU A 83 -25.94 10.25 1.83
N GLU A 84 -26.26 8.97 1.69
CA GLU A 84 -27.60 8.42 1.89
C GLU A 84 -28.06 8.56 3.35
N LEU A 85 -27.20 8.26 4.33
CA LEU A 85 -27.46 8.47 5.75
C LEU A 85 -27.73 9.94 6.08
N ILE A 86 -26.95 10.87 5.50
CA ILE A 86 -27.14 12.31 5.65
C ILE A 86 -28.51 12.72 5.06
N ALA A 87 -28.81 12.31 3.83
CA ALA A 87 -30.08 12.65 3.19
C ALA A 87 -31.29 12.11 3.97
N ALA A 88 -31.18 10.92 4.54
CA ALA A 88 -32.20 10.32 5.40
C ALA A 88 -32.36 11.04 6.76
N GLY A 89 -31.45 11.97 7.11
CA GLY A 89 -31.49 12.70 8.39
C GLY A 89 -31.05 11.87 9.59
N ARG A 90 -30.31 10.81 9.37
CA ARG A 90 -29.75 9.93 10.40
C ARG A 90 -28.48 10.48 11.04
N VAL A 91 -27.93 11.59 10.50
CA VAL A 91 -26.67 12.19 10.94
C VAL A 91 -26.94 13.51 11.65
N GLN A 92 -26.34 13.69 12.83
CA GLN A 92 -26.35 14.93 13.58
C GLN A 92 -24.94 15.47 13.74
N VAL A 93 -24.78 16.78 13.66
CA VAL A 93 -23.53 17.49 13.91
C VAL A 93 -23.79 18.57 14.94
N ASN A 94 -23.07 18.53 16.06
CA ASN A 94 -23.26 19.47 17.19
C ASN A 94 -24.72 19.59 17.63
N GLY A 95 -25.43 18.46 17.70
CA GLY A 95 -26.83 18.37 18.09
C GLY A 95 -27.86 18.72 17.02
N LYS A 96 -27.44 19.14 15.81
CA LYS A 96 -28.36 19.50 14.71
C LYS A 96 -28.41 18.38 13.68
N VAL A 97 -29.61 17.95 13.28
CA VAL A 97 -29.81 16.98 12.19
C VAL A 97 -29.40 17.62 10.86
N ILE A 98 -28.53 16.94 10.14
CA ILE A 98 -28.04 17.36 8.81
C ILE A 98 -28.70 16.49 7.74
N ARG A 99 -29.34 17.14 6.75
CA ARG A 99 -29.92 16.49 5.56
C ARG A 99 -29.28 16.99 4.27
N GLN A 100 -28.63 18.15 4.34
CA GLN A 100 -28.00 18.78 3.18
C GLN A 100 -26.68 18.09 2.85
N GLN A 101 -26.48 17.77 1.57
CA GLN A 101 -25.22 17.25 1.07
C GLN A 101 -24.17 18.34 0.96
N GLY A 102 -22.90 17.92 0.98
CA GLY A 102 -21.76 18.84 0.81
C GLY A 102 -21.37 19.62 2.08
N VAL A 103 -22.07 19.46 3.19
CA VAL A 103 -21.72 20.06 4.49
C VAL A 103 -20.30 19.69 4.87
N LYS A 104 -19.55 20.67 5.35
CA LYS A 104 -18.20 20.50 5.86
C LYS A 104 -18.21 20.55 7.38
N VAL A 105 -17.32 19.78 7.98
CA VAL A 105 -17.10 19.73 9.44
C VAL A 105 -15.61 19.87 9.72
N ASN A 106 -15.31 20.47 10.86
CA ASN A 106 -13.96 20.47 11.40
C ASN A 106 -13.77 19.24 12.31
N PRO A 107 -12.90 18.28 11.95
CA PRO A 107 -12.71 17.05 12.71
C PRO A 107 -12.26 17.25 14.15
N ALA A 108 -11.57 18.36 14.42
CA ALA A 108 -11.02 18.64 15.74
C ALA A 108 -12.10 18.98 16.80
N ASN A 109 -13.25 19.54 16.37
CA ASN A 109 -14.27 20.04 17.31
C ASN A 109 -15.71 19.62 16.97
N ALA A 110 -15.94 18.92 15.84
CA ALA A 110 -17.26 18.45 15.47
C ALA A 110 -17.67 17.23 16.32
N VAL A 111 -18.79 17.33 17.00
CA VAL A 111 -19.45 16.19 17.66
C VAL A 111 -20.48 15.62 16.70
N VAL A 112 -20.17 14.45 16.14
CA VAL A 112 -21.03 13.80 15.13
C VAL A 112 -21.70 12.58 15.73
N HIS A 113 -23.01 12.41 15.47
CA HIS A 113 -23.77 11.21 15.82
C HIS A 113 -24.43 10.64 14.56
N VAL A 114 -24.56 9.32 14.53
CA VAL A 114 -25.35 8.58 13.54
C VAL A 114 -26.32 7.69 14.30
N ASP A 115 -27.60 7.82 14.03
CA ASP A 115 -28.69 7.11 14.74
C ASP A 115 -28.63 7.27 16.27
N GLY A 116 -28.15 8.42 16.75
CA GLY A 116 -27.97 8.70 18.18
C GLY A 116 -26.60 8.23 18.74
N GLU A 117 -25.87 7.38 18.07
CA GLU A 117 -24.56 6.90 18.51
C GLU A 117 -23.45 7.88 18.12
N ARG A 118 -22.57 8.21 19.09
CA ARG A 118 -21.45 9.11 18.84
C ARG A 118 -20.40 8.47 17.94
N VAL A 119 -20.07 9.15 16.85
CA VAL A 119 -19.00 8.75 15.94
C VAL A 119 -17.66 9.20 16.50
N ILE A 120 -16.81 8.25 16.85
CA ILE A 120 -15.43 8.50 17.30
C ILE A 120 -14.51 8.08 16.17
N ALA A 121 -13.76 9.02 15.61
CA ALA A 121 -12.71 8.71 14.66
C ALA A 121 -11.57 7.96 15.39
N ARG A 122 -11.52 6.65 15.24
CA ARG A 122 -10.40 5.81 15.67
C ARG A 122 -9.65 5.39 14.43
N GLU A 123 -8.48 5.95 14.20
CA GLU A 123 -7.69 5.60 13.01
C GLU A 123 -6.37 4.97 13.40
N GLU A 124 -6.37 3.65 13.55
CA GLU A 124 -5.18 2.89 13.22
C GLU A 124 -5.18 2.69 11.71
N HIS A 125 -4.26 3.36 11.02
CA HIS A 125 -4.09 3.16 9.60
C HIS A 125 -3.53 1.78 9.30
N VAL A 126 -4.13 1.12 8.33
CA VAL A 126 -3.73 -0.21 7.85
C VAL A 126 -3.15 -0.08 6.45
N TYR A 127 -1.97 -0.65 6.24
CA TYR A 127 -1.28 -0.65 4.95
C TYR A 127 -0.91 -2.07 4.58
N LEU A 128 -1.51 -2.57 3.51
CA LEU A 128 -1.32 -3.95 3.03
C LEU A 128 -0.85 -3.91 1.59
N LEU A 129 0.05 -4.83 1.27
CA LEU A 129 0.42 -5.15 -0.09
C LEU A 129 -0.21 -6.49 -0.47
N LEU A 130 -1.01 -6.48 -1.51
CA LEU A 130 -1.55 -7.66 -2.16
C LEU A 130 -0.75 -7.93 -3.44
N ASN A 131 -0.32 -9.17 -3.65
CA ASN A 131 0.01 -9.64 -4.98
C ASN A 131 -1.29 -10.09 -5.65
N LYS A 132 -1.94 -9.15 -6.36
CA LYS A 132 -3.23 -9.40 -7.00
C LYS A 132 -3.10 -10.50 -8.05
N PRO A 133 -3.85 -11.60 -7.96
CA PRO A 133 -3.83 -12.63 -8.98
C PRO A 133 -4.54 -12.18 -10.26
N ARG A 134 -4.22 -12.82 -11.37
CA ARG A 134 -4.93 -12.69 -12.63
C ARG A 134 -6.37 -13.20 -12.49
N GLY A 135 -7.30 -12.59 -13.20
CA GLY A 135 -8.71 -12.96 -13.16
C GLY A 135 -9.54 -12.22 -12.11
N TYR A 136 -8.92 -11.56 -11.14
CA TYR A 136 -9.60 -10.81 -10.09
C TYR A 136 -9.81 -9.34 -10.47
N LEU A 137 -10.99 -8.82 -10.18
CA LEU A 137 -11.31 -7.40 -10.33
C LEU A 137 -10.68 -6.59 -9.19
N SER A 138 -10.16 -5.40 -9.50
CA SER A 138 -9.78 -4.40 -8.49
C SER A 138 -11.03 -3.68 -7.98
N ALA A 139 -11.87 -4.42 -7.24
CA ALA A 139 -13.09 -3.94 -6.59
C ALA A 139 -13.20 -4.56 -5.19
N MET A 140 -13.93 -3.91 -4.29
CA MET A 140 -14.18 -4.42 -2.93
C MET A 140 -15.46 -5.28 -2.87
N SER A 141 -16.32 -5.18 -3.86
CA SER A 141 -17.49 -6.04 -4.08
C SER A 141 -17.79 -6.09 -5.57
N ASP A 142 -18.48 -7.13 -6.02
CA ASP A 142 -18.96 -7.26 -7.39
C ASP A 142 -20.37 -7.84 -7.40
N ASP A 143 -21.31 -7.11 -8.00
CA ASP A 143 -22.73 -7.49 -8.04
C ASP A 143 -23.04 -8.63 -9.04
N HIS A 144 -22.07 -8.95 -9.90
CA HIS A 144 -22.18 -10.03 -10.89
C HIS A 144 -21.50 -11.33 -10.47
N GLY A 145 -21.01 -11.41 -9.21
CA GLY A 145 -20.34 -12.60 -8.67
C GLY A 145 -18.98 -12.92 -9.27
N ARG A 146 -18.34 -11.96 -9.93
CA ARG A 146 -16.97 -12.14 -10.46
C ARG A 146 -15.96 -12.03 -9.31
N PRO A 147 -14.89 -12.85 -9.31
CA PRO A 147 -13.84 -12.74 -8.28
C PRO A 147 -13.29 -11.34 -8.18
N CYS A 148 -13.20 -10.79 -6.97
CA CYS A 148 -12.70 -9.45 -6.72
C CYS A 148 -11.71 -9.41 -5.54
N VAL A 149 -11.00 -8.31 -5.41
CA VAL A 149 -10.04 -8.09 -4.32
C VAL A 149 -10.71 -8.16 -2.95
N GLY A 150 -11.99 -7.74 -2.86
CA GLY A 150 -12.77 -7.82 -1.63
C GLY A 150 -12.90 -9.24 -1.09
N ASP A 151 -12.99 -10.25 -1.97
CA ASP A 151 -13.06 -11.66 -1.57
C ASP A 151 -11.77 -12.11 -0.86
N ILE A 152 -10.61 -11.64 -1.35
CA ILE A 152 -9.30 -11.97 -0.75
C ILE A 152 -9.15 -11.38 0.66
N VAL A 153 -9.78 -10.25 0.94
CA VAL A 153 -9.72 -9.57 2.25
C VAL A 153 -11.00 -9.69 3.06
N ALA A 154 -11.91 -10.57 2.68
CA ALA A 154 -13.24 -10.73 3.29
C ALA A 154 -13.18 -10.92 4.81
N ASP A 155 -12.24 -11.72 5.32
CA ASP A 155 -12.08 -11.95 6.76
C ASP A 155 -11.73 -10.67 7.51
N ARG A 156 -10.88 -9.83 6.92
CA ARG A 156 -10.50 -8.53 7.50
C ARG A 156 -11.67 -7.55 7.52
N ILE A 157 -12.46 -7.55 6.43
CA ILE A 157 -13.66 -6.72 6.34
C ILE A 157 -14.69 -7.18 7.39
N ARG A 158 -14.90 -8.50 7.55
CA ARG A 158 -15.77 -9.07 8.59
C ARG A 158 -15.28 -8.74 10.00
N ALA A 159 -13.98 -8.63 10.20
CA ALA A 159 -13.38 -8.19 11.46
C ALA A 159 -13.46 -6.66 11.68
N GLY A 160 -14.22 -5.93 10.86
CA GLY A 160 -14.45 -4.49 10.99
C GLY A 160 -13.37 -3.61 10.36
N GLN A 161 -12.35 -4.18 9.67
CA GLN A 161 -11.36 -3.37 8.97
C GLN A 161 -11.96 -2.82 7.68
N ARG A 162 -11.93 -1.51 7.52
CA ARG A 162 -12.32 -0.85 6.27
C ARG A 162 -11.09 -0.71 5.40
N LEU A 163 -11.11 -1.39 4.26
CA LEU A 163 -10.03 -1.35 3.30
C LEU A 163 -10.56 -0.93 1.93
N PHE A 164 -9.73 -0.23 1.18
CA PHE A 164 -9.92 0.04 -0.24
C PHE A 164 -8.58 -0.03 -0.97
N HIS A 165 -8.65 -0.29 -2.26
CA HIS A 165 -7.46 -0.41 -3.10
C HIS A 165 -6.94 0.97 -3.54
N VAL A 166 -5.62 1.10 -3.61
CA VAL A 166 -4.91 2.29 -4.12
C VAL A 166 -4.66 2.12 -5.61
N GLY A 167 -5.48 2.77 -6.42
CA GLY A 167 -5.51 2.57 -7.86
C GLY A 167 -6.11 1.23 -8.24
N ARG A 168 -5.97 0.86 -9.50
CA ARG A 168 -6.49 -0.40 -10.03
C ARG A 168 -5.44 -1.09 -10.88
N LEU A 169 -5.54 -2.41 -10.93
CA LEU A 169 -4.98 -3.26 -11.95
C LEU A 169 -6.13 -3.87 -12.74
N ASP A 170 -5.98 -4.03 -14.03
CA ASP A 170 -6.97 -4.70 -14.86
C ASP A 170 -7.16 -6.14 -14.40
N GLN A 171 -8.28 -6.77 -14.78
CA GLN A 171 -8.57 -8.15 -14.44
C GLN A 171 -7.49 -9.13 -14.91
N ASP A 172 -6.91 -8.86 -16.10
CA ASP A 172 -5.85 -9.64 -16.73
C ASP A 172 -4.43 -9.19 -16.34
N THR A 173 -4.28 -8.26 -15.39
CA THR A 173 -3.00 -7.76 -14.86
C THR A 173 -2.79 -8.25 -13.44
N GLU A 174 -1.57 -8.70 -13.16
CA GLU A 174 -1.15 -9.23 -11.87
C GLU A 174 -0.27 -8.24 -11.09
N GLY A 175 0.02 -8.60 -9.84
CA GLY A 175 1.10 -7.98 -9.09
C GLY A 175 0.66 -7.02 -8.01
N LEU A 176 1.52 -6.09 -7.68
CA LEU A 176 1.43 -5.20 -6.52
C LEU A 176 0.18 -4.32 -6.56
N LEU A 177 -0.71 -4.52 -5.61
CA LEU A 177 -1.83 -3.64 -5.33
C LEU A 177 -1.84 -3.29 -3.84
N LEU A 178 -1.80 -2.00 -3.52
CA LEU A 178 -1.91 -1.54 -2.14
C LEU A 178 -3.37 -1.48 -1.71
N LEU A 179 -3.63 -1.88 -0.46
CA LEU A 179 -4.90 -1.75 0.23
C LEU A 179 -4.69 -0.98 1.53
N THR A 180 -5.55 -0.03 1.81
CA THR A 180 -5.44 0.81 3.01
C THR A 180 -6.80 1.38 3.41
N ASN A 181 -6.88 1.94 4.62
CA ASN A 181 -7.96 2.82 5.07
C ASN A 181 -7.52 4.31 5.10
N ASP A 182 -6.27 4.61 4.79
CA ASP A 182 -5.74 5.97 4.68
C ASP A 182 -6.15 6.61 3.34
N GLY A 183 -7.22 7.37 3.38
CA GLY A 183 -7.79 8.00 2.17
C GLY A 183 -7.00 9.19 1.65
N GLU A 184 -6.15 9.82 2.48
CA GLU A 184 -5.33 10.93 2.03
C GLU A 184 -4.11 10.43 1.26
N LEU A 185 -3.39 9.47 1.85
CA LEU A 185 -2.27 8.79 1.17
C LEU A 185 -2.73 8.14 -0.13
N ALA A 186 -3.84 7.39 -0.09
CA ALA A 186 -4.38 6.72 -1.27
C ALA A 186 -4.72 7.72 -2.39
N HIS A 187 -5.36 8.84 -2.05
CA HIS A 187 -5.71 9.88 -3.02
C HIS A 187 -4.45 10.42 -3.71
N ARG A 188 -3.43 10.81 -2.95
CA ARG A 188 -2.20 11.37 -3.49
C ARG A 188 -1.40 10.37 -4.32
N LEU A 189 -1.30 9.10 -3.88
CA LEU A 189 -0.63 8.04 -4.65
C LEU A 189 -1.29 7.77 -6.02
N MET A 190 -2.58 8.06 -6.14
CA MET A 190 -3.33 7.89 -7.40
C MET A 190 -3.35 9.14 -8.26
N HIS A 191 -3.16 10.32 -7.67
CA HIS A 191 -3.33 11.58 -8.38
C HIS A 191 -2.13 11.85 -9.31
N PRO A 192 -2.36 12.22 -10.57
CA PRO A 192 -1.29 12.41 -11.57
C PRO A 192 -0.22 13.42 -11.16
N SER A 193 -0.58 14.49 -10.44
CA SER A 193 0.36 15.55 -10.05
C SER A 193 1.49 15.12 -9.12
N TYR A 194 1.39 13.94 -8.49
CA TYR A 194 2.48 13.41 -7.65
C TYR A 194 3.43 12.50 -8.42
N GLU A 195 3.14 12.19 -9.66
CA GLU A 195 4.01 11.46 -10.59
C GLU A 195 4.62 10.17 -10.00
N VAL A 196 3.87 9.49 -9.12
CA VAL A 196 4.36 8.28 -8.45
C VAL A 196 4.63 7.18 -9.48
N PRO A 197 5.89 6.72 -9.64
CA PRO A 197 6.26 5.76 -10.67
C PRO A 197 5.68 4.38 -10.37
N LYS A 198 5.23 3.70 -11.44
CA LYS A 198 4.72 2.33 -11.43
C LYS A 198 5.58 1.51 -12.36
N THR A 199 6.24 0.49 -11.83
CA THR A 199 7.09 -0.41 -12.61
C THR A 199 6.34 -1.67 -12.96
N TYR A 200 6.40 -2.04 -14.23
CA TYR A 200 5.78 -3.25 -14.76
C TYR A 200 6.80 -4.14 -15.43
N LEU A 201 6.63 -5.45 -15.31
CA LEU A 201 7.19 -6.44 -16.21
C LEU A 201 6.11 -6.85 -17.21
N ALA A 202 6.41 -6.74 -18.50
CA ALA A 202 5.49 -7.09 -19.56
C ALA A 202 6.17 -8.12 -20.49
N THR A 203 5.51 -9.28 -20.67
CA THR A 203 5.84 -10.22 -21.74
C THR A 203 5.04 -9.80 -22.97
N VAL A 204 5.72 -9.45 -24.04
CA VAL A 204 5.11 -9.02 -25.31
C VAL A 204 5.34 -10.04 -26.41
N ARG A 205 4.43 -10.09 -27.39
CA ARG A 205 4.62 -10.88 -28.61
C ARG A 205 5.60 -10.17 -29.54
N GLY A 206 6.54 -10.90 -30.10
CA GLY A 206 7.54 -10.38 -31.04
C GLY A 206 8.89 -10.12 -30.38
N VAL A 207 9.92 -9.94 -31.19
CA VAL A 207 11.29 -9.65 -30.76
C VAL A 207 11.52 -8.14 -30.85
N MET A 208 11.38 -7.46 -29.70
CA MET A 208 11.57 -6.01 -29.61
C MET A 208 13.03 -5.63 -29.68
N GLY A 209 13.34 -4.58 -30.46
CA GLY A 209 14.66 -3.99 -30.55
C GLY A 209 14.82 -2.70 -29.76
N GLN A 210 16.04 -2.17 -29.75
CA GLN A 210 16.33 -0.90 -29.07
C GLN A 210 15.68 0.31 -29.76
N ARG A 211 15.35 0.19 -31.05
CA ARG A 211 14.64 1.24 -31.81
C ARG A 211 13.25 1.44 -31.26
N GLU A 212 12.50 0.36 -31.05
CA GLU A 212 11.13 0.37 -30.50
C GLU A 212 11.14 0.84 -29.05
N ALA A 213 12.10 0.38 -28.27
CA ALA A 213 12.29 0.84 -26.89
C ALA A 213 12.56 2.35 -26.82
N ARG A 214 13.36 2.88 -27.75
CA ARG A 214 13.63 4.32 -27.85
C ARG A 214 12.37 5.10 -28.23
N LYS A 215 11.57 4.59 -29.19
CA LYS A 215 10.31 5.22 -29.61
C LYS A 215 9.36 5.44 -28.41
N LEU A 216 9.19 4.43 -27.53
CA LEU A 216 8.34 4.56 -26.34
C LEU A 216 8.87 5.56 -25.31
N ARG A 217 10.19 5.69 -25.16
CA ARG A 217 10.78 6.70 -24.27
C ARG A 217 10.70 8.12 -24.84
N GLN A 218 10.75 8.26 -26.17
CA GLN A 218 10.60 9.58 -26.83
C GLN A 218 9.14 10.06 -26.86
N GLY A 219 8.22 9.15 -26.72
CA GLY A 219 6.78 9.42 -26.74
C GLY A 219 6.10 8.91 -28.02
N ILE A 220 4.85 8.55 -27.85
CA ILE A 220 3.93 8.14 -28.91
C ILE A 220 2.57 8.82 -28.68
N ASP A 221 1.79 8.92 -29.72
CA ASP A 221 0.42 9.42 -29.63
C ASP A 221 -0.54 8.24 -29.49
N LEU A 222 -1.41 8.31 -28.50
CA LEU A 222 -2.55 7.43 -28.32
C LEU A 222 -3.85 8.21 -28.58
N ASP A 223 -4.98 7.53 -28.69
CA ASP A 223 -6.32 8.10 -28.88
C ASP A 223 -6.73 9.14 -27.82
N ASP A 224 -6.19 9.03 -26.60
CA ASP A 224 -6.43 9.96 -25.49
C ASP A 224 -5.23 10.89 -25.19
N GLY A 225 -4.34 11.07 -26.16
CA GLY A 225 -3.23 12.02 -26.14
C GLY A 225 -1.84 11.39 -26.03
N PRO A 226 -0.79 12.21 -26.09
CA PRO A 226 0.59 11.75 -26.08
C PRO A 226 0.95 11.07 -24.77
N ILE A 227 1.91 10.12 -24.84
CA ILE A 227 2.44 9.40 -23.69
C ILE A 227 3.87 8.96 -23.98
N SER A 228 4.72 8.96 -22.94
CA SER A 228 6.04 8.35 -22.96
C SER A 228 6.22 7.37 -21.79
N ALA A 229 7.11 6.41 -21.96
CA ALA A 229 7.59 5.65 -20.83
C ALA A 229 8.73 6.41 -20.15
N ASP A 230 8.68 6.55 -18.83
CA ASP A 230 9.77 7.14 -18.03
C ASP A 230 11.04 6.32 -18.22
N GLU A 231 10.86 4.99 -18.23
CA GLU A 231 11.94 4.02 -18.51
C GLU A 231 11.38 2.81 -19.25
N LEU A 232 12.14 2.30 -20.21
CA LEU A 232 11.88 1.01 -20.84
C LEU A 232 13.20 0.28 -21.04
N GLN A 233 13.28 -0.93 -20.48
CA GLN A 233 14.42 -1.82 -20.58
C GLN A 233 13.98 -3.18 -21.13
N ILE A 234 14.69 -3.68 -22.14
CA ILE A 234 14.54 -5.06 -22.60
C ILE A 234 15.34 -5.95 -21.65
N ILE A 235 14.66 -6.88 -20.98
CA ILE A 235 15.25 -7.79 -20.00
C ILE A 235 15.69 -9.07 -20.66
N ASP A 236 14.82 -9.68 -21.49
CA ASP A 236 15.10 -10.97 -22.12
C ASP A 236 14.31 -11.13 -23.42
N LYS A 237 14.76 -12.06 -24.27
CA LYS A 237 14.12 -12.41 -25.53
C LYS A 237 14.16 -13.93 -25.71
N LEU A 238 13.01 -14.55 -25.78
CA LEU A 238 12.89 -16.00 -25.91
C LEU A 238 11.64 -16.37 -26.73
N ASP A 239 11.78 -17.30 -27.65
CA ASP A 239 10.67 -17.94 -28.40
C ASP A 239 9.71 -16.94 -29.07
N GLY A 240 10.25 -15.92 -29.75
CA GLY A 240 9.43 -14.91 -30.42
C GLY A 240 8.68 -13.97 -29.47
N LYS A 241 9.07 -13.93 -28.20
CA LYS A 241 8.56 -13.02 -27.18
C LYS A 241 9.69 -12.15 -26.64
N THR A 242 9.32 -11.03 -26.04
CA THR A 242 10.27 -10.17 -25.34
C THR A 242 9.73 -9.85 -23.95
N LEU A 243 10.57 -9.98 -22.92
CA LEU A 243 10.31 -9.50 -21.58
C LEU A 243 10.89 -8.09 -21.47
N VAL A 244 10.03 -7.13 -21.11
CA VAL A 244 10.43 -5.74 -20.93
C VAL A 244 10.04 -5.24 -19.55
N ARG A 245 10.89 -4.40 -18.96
CA ARG A 245 10.57 -3.58 -17.80
C ARG A 245 10.14 -2.20 -18.28
N VAL A 246 8.96 -1.76 -17.85
CA VAL A 246 8.40 -0.46 -18.22
C VAL A 246 8.10 0.30 -16.96
N VAL A 247 8.49 1.58 -16.89
CA VAL A 247 8.14 2.50 -15.84
C VAL A 247 7.27 3.60 -16.42
N VAL A 248 6.14 3.88 -15.78
CA VAL A 248 5.24 4.99 -16.10
C VAL A 248 4.74 5.64 -14.82
N HIS A 249 4.54 6.95 -14.80
CA HIS A 249 3.90 7.64 -13.68
C HIS A 249 2.40 7.84 -13.91
N GLU A 250 1.93 7.85 -15.14
CA GLU A 250 0.53 7.98 -15.46
C GLU A 250 -0.30 6.72 -15.14
N GLY A 251 -1.62 6.93 -14.94
CA GLY A 251 -2.57 5.86 -14.60
C GLY A 251 -3.76 5.76 -15.55
N ARG A 252 -3.61 6.20 -16.83
CA ARG A 252 -4.68 6.07 -17.84
C ARG A 252 -5.09 4.60 -18.02
N ASN A 253 -6.33 4.39 -18.46
CA ASN A 253 -6.85 3.03 -18.64
C ASN A 253 -5.95 2.20 -19.56
N ARG A 254 -5.54 1.00 -19.09
CA ARG A 254 -4.73 0.00 -19.82
C ARG A 254 -3.47 0.58 -20.49
N ILE A 255 -2.90 1.63 -19.91
CA ILE A 255 -1.87 2.46 -20.56
C ILE A 255 -0.67 1.65 -21.07
N VAL A 256 -0.08 0.77 -20.25
CA VAL A 256 1.09 -0.03 -20.65
C VAL A 256 0.74 -0.98 -21.81
N ARG A 257 -0.46 -1.58 -21.80
CA ARG A 257 -0.93 -2.46 -22.87
C ARG A 257 -1.14 -1.71 -24.17
N ARG A 258 -1.72 -0.52 -24.10
CA ARG A 258 -1.97 0.35 -25.28
C ARG A 258 -0.66 0.84 -25.87
N MET A 259 0.26 1.34 -25.03
CA MET A 259 1.58 1.81 -25.49
C MET A 259 2.36 0.74 -26.24
N LEU A 260 2.40 -0.47 -25.68
CA LEU A 260 3.14 -1.58 -26.29
C LEU A 260 2.44 -2.11 -27.56
N ALA A 261 1.11 -2.13 -27.57
CA ALA A 261 0.34 -2.54 -28.76
C ALA A 261 0.49 -1.54 -29.92
N GLU A 262 0.52 -0.23 -29.62
CA GLU A 262 0.67 0.84 -30.62
C GLU A 262 1.98 0.73 -31.43
N ILE A 263 3.02 0.23 -30.80
CA ILE A 263 4.29 -0.01 -31.50
C ILE A 263 4.42 -1.44 -32.06
N GLY A 264 3.31 -2.22 -32.08
CA GLY A 264 3.25 -3.56 -32.67
C GLY A 264 3.66 -4.72 -31.75
N PHE A 265 3.76 -4.50 -30.43
CA PHE A 265 4.15 -5.49 -29.43
C PHE A 265 3.02 -5.75 -28.40
N PRO A 266 1.95 -6.46 -28.77
CA PRO A 266 0.83 -6.71 -27.86
C PRO A 266 1.27 -7.51 -26.63
N VAL A 267 0.79 -7.07 -25.46
CA VAL A 267 1.13 -7.65 -24.16
C VAL A 267 0.40 -8.99 -23.95
N ILE A 268 1.15 -10.03 -23.66
CA ILE A 268 0.68 -11.38 -23.28
C ILE A 268 0.44 -11.44 -21.77
N GLU A 269 1.46 -11.02 -20.99
CA GLU A 269 1.42 -11.01 -19.53
C GLU A 269 1.89 -9.64 -19.01
N LEU A 270 1.25 -9.18 -17.95
CA LEU A 270 1.58 -7.90 -17.32
C LEU A 270 1.52 -8.05 -15.80
N VAL A 271 2.65 -7.72 -15.17
CA VAL A 271 2.79 -7.77 -13.72
C VAL A 271 3.30 -6.42 -13.21
N ARG A 272 2.57 -5.76 -12.31
CA ARG A 272 3.12 -4.59 -11.61
C ARG A 272 4.03 -5.05 -10.48
N THR A 273 5.31 -4.78 -10.60
CA THR A 273 6.33 -5.21 -9.65
C THR A 273 6.69 -4.16 -8.61
N GLN A 274 6.36 -2.86 -8.87
CA GLN A 274 6.73 -1.80 -7.95
C GLN A 274 5.75 -0.60 -8.05
N LEU A 275 5.53 0.07 -6.92
CA LEU A 275 4.81 1.34 -6.81
C LEU A 275 5.64 2.29 -5.92
N GLY A 276 6.11 3.41 -6.48
CA GLY A 276 7.11 4.24 -5.82
C GLY A 276 8.35 3.42 -5.46
N ARG A 277 8.75 3.43 -4.19
CA ARG A 277 9.85 2.60 -3.67
C ARG A 277 9.41 1.24 -3.12
N VAL A 278 8.11 0.96 -3.06
CA VAL A 278 7.58 -0.31 -2.56
C VAL A 278 7.63 -1.37 -3.65
N ALA A 279 8.35 -2.46 -3.39
CA ALA A 279 8.50 -3.58 -4.32
C ALA A 279 7.64 -4.79 -3.91
N LEU A 280 7.16 -5.52 -4.91
CA LEU A 280 6.44 -6.78 -4.73
C LEU A 280 7.32 -7.86 -4.09
N GLY A 281 8.59 -7.92 -4.51
CA GLY A 281 9.51 -8.98 -4.09
C GLY A 281 9.04 -10.37 -4.54
N ASN A 282 9.34 -11.37 -3.72
CA ASN A 282 8.98 -12.77 -3.97
C ASN A 282 7.61 -13.16 -3.38
N GLN A 283 6.71 -12.20 -3.21
CA GLN A 283 5.40 -12.45 -2.63
C GLN A 283 4.56 -13.34 -3.56
N ARG A 284 3.97 -14.42 -3.01
CA ARG A 284 3.13 -15.36 -3.79
C ARG A 284 1.86 -14.68 -4.28
N SER A 285 1.39 -15.08 -5.47
CA SER A 285 0.10 -14.62 -6.02
C SER A 285 -1.04 -14.88 -5.06
N GLY A 286 -1.93 -13.91 -4.89
CA GLY A 286 -3.06 -13.95 -3.96
C GLY A 286 -2.69 -13.68 -2.48
N SER A 287 -1.42 -13.60 -2.12
CA SER A 287 -1.04 -13.36 -0.74
C SER A 287 -1.04 -11.87 -0.35
N LEU A 288 -1.22 -11.64 0.94
CA LEU A 288 -1.22 -10.32 1.58
C LEU A 288 -0.08 -10.23 2.59
N ARG A 289 0.58 -9.06 2.66
CA ARG A 289 1.48 -8.71 3.76
C ARG A 289 1.23 -7.28 4.26
N LYS A 290 1.57 -7.00 5.50
CA LYS A 290 1.68 -5.61 5.97
C LYS A 290 2.89 -4.93 5.32
N LEU A 291 2.79 -3.63 5.09
CA LEU A 291 3.97 -2.82 4.76
C LEU A 291 4.82 -2.61 6.00
N SER A 292 6.12 -2.55 5.82
CA SER A 292 7.05 -2.11 6.86
C SER A 292 6.97 -0.58 7.07
N SER A 293 7.42 -0.10 8.24
CA SER A 293 7.47 1.35 8.53
C SER A 293 8.30 2.11 7.50
N LYS A 294 9.39 1.52 7.00
CA LYS A 294 10.23 2.11 5.94
C LYS A 294 9.48 2.23 4.60
N GLU A 295 8.70 1.22 4.22
CA GLU A 295 7.88 1.27 3.00
C GLU A 295 6.79 2.32 3.13
N ILE A 296 6.10 2.38 4.28
CA ILE A 296 5.07 3.40 4.54
C ILE A 296 5.69 4.80 4.47
N ALA A 297 6.79 5.05 5.18
CA ALA A 297 7.49 6.32 5.16
C ALA A 297 7.87 6.75 3.72
N SER A 298 8.36 5.81 2.91
CA SER A 298 8.71 6.08 1.51
C SER A 298 7.52 6.46 0.64
N LEU A 299 6.32 5.94 0.93
CA LEU A 299 5.09 6.33 0.24
C LEU A 299 4.64 7.74 0.64
N TYR A 300 4.72 8.08 1.92
CA TYR A 300 4.42 9.42 2.42
C TYR A 300 5.37 10.46 1.82
N GLU A 301 6.67 10.16 1.80
CA GLU A 301 7.70 11.00 1.18
C GLU A 301 7.40 11.25 -0.31
N ALA A 302 7.08 10.18 -1.06
CA ALA A 302 6.81 10.26 -2.50
C ALA A 302 5.63 11.18 -2.85
N VAL A 303 4.72 11.44 -1.91
CA VAL A 303 3.54 12.30 -2.11
C VAL A 303 3.55 13.53 -1.23
N GLN A 304 4.69 13.89 -0.65
CA GLN A 304 4.90 15.08 0.18
C GLN A 304 3.89 15.17 1.35
N LEU A 305 3.54 14.02 1.94
CA LEU A 305 2.79 13.94 3.19
C LEU A 305 3.76 13.85 4.36
N LEU A 306 3.48 14.60 5.44
CA LEU A 306 4.21 14.43 6.69
C LEU A 306 3.82 13.08 7.30
N SER A 307 4.80 12.21 7.51
CA SER A 307 4.58 10.92 8.18
C SER A 307 4.51 11.13 9.69
N LEU A 308 3.41 10.73 10.31
CA LEU A 308 3.28 10.67 11.78
C LEU A 308 4.15 9.57 12.41
N ILE A 309 4.77 8.71 11.58
CA ILE A 309 5.56 7.56 12.03
C ILE A 309 6.90 7.98 12.63
N HIS A 310 7.44 9.16 12.27
CA HIS A 310 8.70 9.66 12.84
C HIS A 310 8.61 10.15 14.30
N ILE A 311 7.41 10.24 14.86
CA ILE A 311 7.22 10.76 16.23
C ILE A 311 7.34 9.65 17.30
N SER A 312 7.19 8.38 16.93
CA SER A 312 7.17 7.26 17.89
C SER A 312 8.50 6.54 18.12
N ASP A 313 9.51 6.73 17.26
CA ASP A 313 10.82 6.07 17.42
C ASP A 313 11.82 6.87 18.26
N GLY A 314 11.51 8.12 18.64
CA GLY A 314 12.37 8.98 19.43
C GLY A 314 12.22 8.87 20.97
N ALA A 315 11.37 7.98 21.49
CA ALA A 315 11.05 7.90 22.91
C ALA A 315 11.47 6.55 23.57
N ARG A 316 12.52 5.91 23.04
CA ARG A 316 13.16 4.74 23.70
C ARG A 316 14.69 4.84 23.53
N GLU A 317 15.30 5.72 24.33
CA GLU A 317 16.66 5.60 24.83
C GLU A 317 16.67 5.87 26.34
#